data_e79607aa034d1ca10ac0d004a84b39ee
#
_entry.id   e79607aa034d1ca10ac0d004a84b39ee
#
_cell.length_a   1.000
_cell.length_b   1.000
_cell.length_c   1.000
_cell.angle_alpha   90.00
_cell.angle_beta   90.00
_cell.angle_gamma   90.00
#
_symmetry.space_group_name_H-M   'P 1'
#
loop_
_entity.id
_entity.type
_entity.pdbx_description
1 polymer ?
#
loop_
_entity_poly.entity_id
_entity_poly.type
_entity_poly.pdbx_seq_one_letter_code
_entity_poly.pdbx_strand_id
1 'polypeptide(L)'
;MNFIVERIIDNGFSLIRLKDIKTETYVTIMPGAGGLIHEFVIMLQDTGLNIIDNYKDEAELNGFLSLSYKSCKLSPFACRIAEGKYSFEGKSYEFKSRFKDGSAIHGLLYNKTFNVSDEFSDDNMASVTLRYHYKKEDAGYPFDYICYLFAFIVQFRFI
;
A
#
# COMPACT_ATOMS: atom_id res chain seq x y z
N MET A 1 25.56 2.31 10.49
CA MET A 1 24.33 2.17 9.69
C MET A 1 23.43 3.34 10.04
N ASN A 2 23.04 4.14 9.06
CA ASN A 2 22.21 5.33 9.28
C ASN A 2 20.72 5.07 8.98
N PHE A 3 20.43 4.02 8.22
CA PHE A 3 19.07 3.60 7.88
C PHE A 3 18.81 2.20 8.38
N ILE A 4 17.58 1.92 8.81
CA ILE A 4 17.17 0.60 9.31
C ILE A 4 15.80 0.21 8.77
N VAL A 5 15.57 -1.10 8.70
CA VAL A 5 14.26 -1.73 8.49
C VAL A 5 13.84 -2.39 9.80
N GLU A 6 12.65 -2.09 10.28
CA GLU A 6 12.10 -2.64 11.52
C GLU A 6 10.74 -3.30 11.26
N ARG A 7 10.48 -4.41 11.91
CA ARG A 7 9.13 -5.00 11.97
C ARG A 7 8.52 -4.64 13.32
N ILE A 8 7.40 -3.95 13.27
CA ILE A 8 6.74 -3.44 14.46
C ILE A 8 5.28 -3.88 14.52
N ILE A 9 4.73 -3.91 15.73
CA ILE A 9 3.28 -4.02 15.97
C ILE A 9 2.86 -2.73 16.65
N ASP A 10 1.92 -2.01 16.03
CA ASP A 10 1.38 -0.78 16.58
C ASP A 10 -0.14 -0.75 16.37
N ASN A 11 -0.91 -0.48 17.45
CA ASN A 11 -2.39 -0.46 17.44
C ASN A 11 -3.04 -1.68 16.78
N GLY A 12 -2.43 -2.88 16.93
CA GLY A 12 -2.87 -4.13 16.31
C GLY A 12 -2.32 -4.36 14.91
N PHE A 13 -1.72 -3.36 14.26
CA PHE A 13 -1.17 -3.48 12.92
C PHE A 13 0.23 -4.09 12.91
N SER A 14 0.45 -5.05 12.01
CA SER A 14 1.79 -5.53 11.67
C SER A 14 2.38 -4.67 10.56
N LEU A 15 3.40 -3.90 10.88
CA LEU A 15 3.99 -2.88 10.02
C LEU A 15 5.47 -3.14 9.75
N ILE A 16 5.94 -2.62 8.62
CA ILE A 16 7.37 -2.49 8.31
C ILE A 16 7.70 -1.00 8.35
N ARG A 17 8.67 -0.63 9.20
CA ARG A 17 9.18 0.74 9.31
C ARG A 17 10.53 0.85 8.61
N LEU A 18 10.64 1.79 7.68
CA LEU A 18 11.91 2.24 7.11
C LEU A 18 12.26 3.55 7.79
N LYS A 19 13.43 3.62 8.47
CA LYS A 19 13.79 4.77 9.31
C LYS A 19 15.20 5.29 8.96
N ASP A 20 15.32 6.62 8.85
CA ASP A 20 16.58 7.34 8.95
C ASP A 20 16.85 7.65 10.44
N ILE A 21 17.91 7.05 11.00
CA ILE A 21 18.27 7.20 12.42
C ILE A 21 18.73 8.63 12.74
N LYS A 22 19.35 9.32 11.76
CA LYS A 22 19.90 10.66 12.00
C LYS A 22 18.82 11.72 12.11
N THR A 23 17.82 11.64 11.27
CA THR A 23 16.72 12.61 11.22
C THR A 23 15.49 12.16 11.97
N GLU A 24 15.47 10.92 12.47
CA GLU A 24 14.31 10.26 13.06
C GLU A 24 13.09 10.18 12.11
N THR A 25 13.26 10.56 10.83
CA THR A 25 12.23 10.44 9.79
C THR A 25 11.98 8.99 9.47
N TYR A 26 10.70 8.61 9.32
CA TYR A 26 10.36 7.24 8.95
C TYR A 26 9.08 7.14 8.11
N VAL A 27 8.95 6.03 7.42
CA VAL A 27 7.71 5.60 6.77
C VAL A 27 7.34 4.21 7.27
N THR A 28 6.05 3.98 7.55
CA THR A 28 5.53 2.64 7.87
C THR A 28 4.65 2.12 6.74
N ILE A 29 4.82 0.85 6.42
CA ILE A 29 4.10 0.16 5.36
C ILE A 29 3.32 -1.00 6.00
N MET A 30 2.08 -1.23 5.53
CA MET A 30 1.20 -2.31 5.98
C MET A 30 1.06 -3.38 4.88
N PRO A 31 1.87 -4.45 4.89
CA PRO A 31 1.78 -5.50 3.88
C PRO A 31 0.42 -6.20 3.88
N GLY A 32 -0.21 -6.36 5.04
CA GLY A 32 -1.52 -7.01 5.21
C GLY A 32 -2.70 -6.28 4.58
N ALA A 33 -2.55 -5.00 4.23
CA ALA A 33 -3.61 -4.18 3.64
C ALA A 33 -3.13 -3.51 2.34
N GLY A 34 -2.85 -4.33 1.32
CA GLY A 34 -2.49 -3.85 -0.01
C GLY A 34 -1.14 -3.12 -0.09
N GLY A 35 -0.28 -3.26 0.91
CA GLY A 35 0.98 -2.53 0.98
C GLY A 35 0.79 -1.01 1.13
N LEU A 36 -0.31 -0.57 1.78
CA LEU A 36 -0.55 0.86 2.01
C LEU A 36 0.55 1.48 2.87
N ILE A 37 0.83 2.77 2.63
CA ILE A 37 1.68 3.56 3.51
C ILE A 37 0.80 4.00 4.68
N HIS A 38 1.17 3.55 5.89
CA HIS A 38 0.39 3.85 7.08
C HIS A 38 0.79 5.17 7.73
N GLU A 39 2.09 5.46 7.78
CA GLU A 39 2.62 6.71 8.28
C GLU A 39 3.77 7.20 7.41
N PHE A 40 3.92 8.51 7.32
CA PHE A 40 5.14 9.18 6.90
C PHE A 40 5.43 10.31 7.89
N VAL A 41 6.36 10.06 8.80
CA VAL A 41 6.69 10.98 9.89
C VAL A 41 7.99 11.68 9.60
N ILE A 42 7.94 13.01 9.66
CA ILE A 42 9.11 13.90 9.64
C ILE A 42 9.26 14.57 11.01
N MET A 43 10.49 14.87 11.39
CA MET A 43 10.76 15.59 12.64
C MET A 43 10.79 17.09 12.40
N LEU A 44 10.01 17.82 13.17
CA LEU A 44 10.00 19.28 13.23
C LEU A 44 10.30 19.70 14.66
N GLN A 45 11.51 20.23 14.89
CA GLN A 45 11.92 20.73 16.24
C GLN A 45 11.59 19.69 17.33
N ASP A 46 12.14 18.50 17.25
CA ASP A 46 11.97 17.39 18.19
C ASP A 46 10.53 16.81 18.30
N THR A 47 9.62 17.24 17.44
CA THR A 47 8.27 16.68 17.38
C THR A 47 8.04 15.95 16.06
N GLY A 48 7.63 14.68 16.15
CA GLY A 48 7.24 13.89 14.98
C GLY A 48 5.89 14.36 14.41
N LEU A 49 5.86 14.70 13.13
CA LEU A 49 4.65 15.05 12.40
C LEU A 49 4.37 13.98 11.34
N ASN A 50 3.27 13.24 11.48
CA ASN A 50 2.78 12.40 10.39
C ASN A 50 2.12 13.28 9.34
N ILE A 51 2.65 13.27 8.10
CA ILE A 51 2.22 14.15 7.01
C ILE A 51 1.20 13.51 6.07
N ILE A 52 0.75 12.30 6.38
CA ILE A 52 -0.29 11.59 5.62
C ILE A 52 -1.43 11.16 6.56
N ASP A 53 -2.62 11.01 6.01
CA ASP A 53 -3.75 10.45 6.74
C ASP A 53 -3.62 8.91 6.85
N ASN A 54 -4.01 8.34 8.00
CA ASN A 54 -3.94 6.91 8.27
C ASN A 54 -5.19 6.38 8.99
N TYR A 55 -5.19 5.09 9.30
CA TYR A 55 -6.19 4.42 10.12
C TYR A 55 -5.65 4.30 11.55
N LYS A 56 -6.44 4.65 12.56
CA LYS A 56 -6.01 4.65 13.97
C LYS A 56 -5.94 3.24 14.57
N ASP A 57 -6.77 2.31 14.09
CA ASP A 57 -6.88 0.95 14.60
C ASP A 57 -7.49 0.00 13.56
N GLU A 58 -7.48 -1.30 13.84
CA GLU A 58 -8.05 -2.33 12.96
C GLU A 58 -9.56 -2.16 12.71
N ALA A 59 -10.30 -1.63 13.67
CA ALA A 59 -11.74 -1.42 13.51
C ALA A 59 -12.01 -0.33 12.46
N GLU A 60 -11.26 0.78 12.50
CA GLU A 60 -11.33 1.82 11.48
C GLU A 60 -10.86 1.30 10.11
N LEU A 61 -9.74 0.57 10.04
CA LEU A 61 -9.26 -0.03 8.80
C LEU A 61 -10.34 -0.92 8.17
N ASN A 62 -10.90 -1.85 8.93
CA ASN A 62 -11.89 -2.80 8.44
C ASN A 62 -13.22 -2.12 8.03
N GLY A 63 -13.62 -1.06 8.74
CA GLY A 63 -14.85 -0.32 8.44
C GLY A 63 -14.72 0.65 7.26
N PHE A 64 -13.56 1.22 7.03
CA PHE A 64 -13.40 2.36 6.13
C PHE A 64 -12.41 2.16 4.98
N LEU A 65 -11.61 1.07 4.95
CA LEU A 65 -10.64 0.83 3.89
C LEU A 65 -11.25 0.95 2.48
N SER A 66 -12.40 0.31 2.26
CA SER A 66 -13.10 0.32 0.96
C SER A 66 -13.92 1.60 0.71
N LEU A 67 -13.91 2.57 1.61
CA LEU A 67 -14.60 3.85 1.48
C LEU A 67 -13.63 5.02 1.31
N SER A 68 -12.50 5.01 2.01
CA SER A 68 -11.53 6.10 2.04
C SER A 68 -10.26 5.84 1.22
N TYR A 69 -9.86 4.57 1.06
CA TYR A 69 -8.65 4.16 0.30
C TYR A 69 -7.37 4.93 0.67
N LYS A 70 -7.22 5.34 1.95
CA LYS A 70 -6.07 6.11 2.43
C LYS A 70 -4.76 5.41 2.03
N SER A 71 -3.93 6.07 1.24
CA SER A 71 -2.63 5.58 0.75
C SER A 71 -2.63 4.21 0.07
N CYS A 72 -3.79 3.71 -0.38
CA CYS A 72 -3.91 2.41 -1.04
C CYS A 72 -3.28 2.37 -2.43
N LYS A 73 -2.82 1.19 -2.83
CA LYS A 73 -2.35 0.90 -4.19
C LYS A 73 -3.51 0.41 -5.04
N LEU A 74 -3.82 1.16 -6.09
CA LEU A 74 -4.98 0.93 -6.95
C LEU A 74 -4.56 0.14 -8.19
N SER A 75 -4.68 -1.19 -8.13
CA SER A 75 -4.25 -2.10 -9.18
C SER A 75 -5.32 -3.19 -9.43
N PRO A 76 -5.60 -3.56 -10.68
CA PRO A 76 -4.96 -3.15 -11.95
C PRO A 76 -5.50 -1.85 -12.54
N PHE A 77 -6.46 -1.18 -11.92
CA PHE A 77 -7.02 0.07 -12.40
C PHE A 77 -7.33 1.04 -11.25
N ALA A 78 -7.33 2.33 -11.54
CA ALA A 78 -7.80 3.39 -10.66
C ALA A 78 -9.20 3.88 -11.10
N CYS A 79 -9.88 4.62 -10.23
CA CYS A 79 -11.23 5.16 -10.47
C CYS A 79 -12.27 4.07 -10.71
N ARG A 80 -13.28 4.34 -11.54
CA ARG A 80 -14.46 3.49 -11.72
C ARG A 80 -14.55 2.87 -13.10
N ILE A 81 -15.02 1.62 -13.15
CA ILE A 81 -15.53 0.97 -14.34
C ILE A 81 -17.06 0.93 -14.19
N ALA A 82 -17.76 1.68 -15.03
CA ALA A 82 -19.22 1.81 -14.98
C ALA A 82 -19.89 0.44 -15.09
N GLU A 83 -20.92 0.22 -14.26
CA GLU A 83 -21.64 -1.06 -14.16
C GLU A 83 -20.72 -2.28 -13.89
N GLY A 84 -19.45 -2.04 -13.52
CA GLY A 84 -18.42 -3.05 -13.36
C GLY A 84 -18.17 -3.89 -14.61
N LYS A 85 -18.44 -3.35 -15.82
CA LYS A 85 -18.35 -4.06 -17.09
C LYS A 85 -17.44 -3.35 -18.07
N TYR A 86 -16.70 -4.10 -18.85
CA TYR A 86 -15.91 -3.58 -19.97
C TYR A 86 -15.73 -4.63 -21.05
N SER A 87 -15.32 -4.19 -22.23
CA SER A 87 -14.97 -5.09 -23.34
C SER A 87 -13.49 -4.92 -23.68
N PHE A 88 -12.81 -6.02 -23.91
CA PHE A 88 -11.43 -6.06 -24.33
C PHE A 88 -11.25 -7.20 -25.35
N GLU A 89 -10.62 -6.92 -26.49
CA GLU A 89 -10.41 -7.88 -27.58
C GLU A 89 -11.69 -8.64 -27.98
N GLY A 90 -12.82 -7.92 -28.09
CA GLY A 90 -14.11 -8.46 -28.49
C GLY A 90 -14.80 -9.35 -27.44
N LYS A 91 -14.25 -9.46 -26.23
CA LYS A 91 -14.86 -10.19 -25.12
C LYS A 91 -15.35 -9.23 -24.05
N SER A 92 -16.48 -9.57 -23.44
CA SER A 92 -17.04 -8.80 -22.32
C SER A 92 -16.60 -9.41 -21.00
N TYR A 93 -16.26 -8.54 -20.06
CA TYR A 93 -15.84 -8.89 -18.70
C TYR A 93 -16.69 -8.17 -17.68
N GLU A 94 -16.95 -8.83 -16.56
CA GLU A 94 -17.80 -8.31 -15.49
C GLU A 94 -17.19 -8.61 -14.12
N PHE A 95 -16.88 -7.55 -13.35
CA PHE A 95 -16.37 -7.66 -11.99
C PHE A 95 -17.44 -8.16 -11.01
N LYS A 96 -17.07 -9.04 -10.10
CA LYS A 96 -17.94 -9.51 -9.01
C LYS A 96 -18.06 -8.46 -7.92
N SER A 97 -16.95 -7.82 -7.56
CA SER A 97 -16.92 -6.79 -6.52
C SER A 97 -17.43 -5.47 -7.08
N ARG A 98 -18.46 -4.90 -6.43
CA ARG A 98 -19.10 -3.67 -6.85
C ARG A 98 -19.27 -2.70 -5.68
N PHE A 99 -19.12 -1.43 -5.98
CA PHE A 99 -19.45 -0.35 -5.07
C PHE A 99 -20.97 -0.08 -5.06
N LYS A 100 -21.44 0.80 -4.17
CA LYS A 100 -22.86 1.10 -3.97
C LYS A 100 -23.58 1.60 -5.23
N ASP A 101 -22.85 2.24 -6.13
CA ASP A 101 -23.36 2.76 -7.42
C ASP A 101 -23.33 1.72 -8.56
N GLY A 102 -22.98 0.46 -8.26
CA GLY A 102 -22.85 -0.63 -9.23
C GLY A 102 -21.54 -0.66 -10.00
N SER A 103 -20.64 0.33 -9.84
CA SER A 103 -19.35 0.35 -10.48
C SER A 103 -18.34 -0.60 -9.82
N ALA A 104 -17.35 -1.11 -10.56
CA ALA A 104 -16.13 -1.63 -9.98
C ALA A 104 -15.18 -0.45 -9.71
N ILE A 105 -14.53 -0.43 -8.53
CA ILE A 105 -13.76 0.72 -8.09
C ILE A 105 -12.37 0.31 -7.60
N HIS A 106 -11.34 1.07 -8.01
CA HIS A 106 -9.98 1.07 -7.45
C HIS A 106 -9.23 -0.27 -7.49
N GLY A 107 -9.62 -1.15 -8.40
CA GLY A 107 -8.91 -2.39 -8.65
C GLY A 107 -9.21 -3.49 -7.62
N LEU A 108 -8.26 -4.43 -7.49
CA LEU A 108 -8.46 -5.69 -6.79
C LEU A 108 -7.41 -5.96 -5.70
N LEU A 109 -6.39 -5.09 -5.56
CA LEU A 109 -5.24 -5.35 -4.67
C LEU A 109 -5.19 -4.50 -3.40
N TYR A 110 -6.07 -3.50 -3.23
CA TYR A 110 -6.02 -2.54 -2.12
C TYR A 110 -6.15 -3.18 -0.72
N ASN A 111 -6.75 -4.38 -0.63
CA ASN A 111 -6.97 -5.13 0.61
C ASN A 111 -6.26 -6.49 0.65
N LYS A 112 -5.33 -6.74 -0.27
CA LYS A 112 -4.61 -8.02 -0.34
C LYS A 112 -3.39 -8.01 0.55
N THR A 113 -3.06 -9.18 1.07
CA THR A 113 -1.81 -9.37 1.82
C THR A 113 -0.65 -9.61 0.86
N PHE A 114 0.26 -8.64 0.81
CA PHE A 114 1.50 -8.76 0.07
C PHE A 114 2.57 -9.49 0.89
N ASN A 115 3.35 -10.32 0.24
CA ASN A 115 4.52 -10.95 0.84
C ASN A 115 5.73 -10.02 0.74
N VAL A 116 6.53 -9.96 1.78
CA VAL A 116 7.84 -9.32 1.74
C VAL A 116 8.76 -10.21 0.93
N SER A 117 9.32 -9.71 -0.16
CA SER A 117 10.25 -10.44 -1.03
C SER A 117 11.70 -10.02 -0.85
N ASP A 118 11.94 -8.80 -0.37
CA ASP A 118 13.28 -8.29 -0.07
C ASP A 118 13.22 -7.16 0.95
N GLU A 119 14.28 -7.05 1.78
CA GLU A 119 14.53 -5.96 2.72
C GLU A 119 16.01 -5.58 2.63
N PHE A 120 16.31 -4.29 2.57
CA PHE A 120 17.69 -3.79 2.52
C PHE A 120 17.85 -2.54 3.36
N SER A 121 19.00 -2.39 4.02
CA SER A 121 19.39 -1.14 4.67
C SER A 121 20.91 -0.98 4.75
N ASP A 122 21.39 0.25 4.61
CA ASP A 122 22.78 0.63 4.74
C ASP A 122 22.95 2.05 5.31
N ASP A 123 24.06 2.73 5.03
CA ASP A 123 24.31 4.11 5.44
C ASP A 123 23.61 5.15 4.56
N ASN A 124 23.02 4.76 3.44
CA ASN A 124 22.44 5.66 2.45
C ASN A 124 20.93 5.50 2.30
N MET A 125 20.40 4.30 2.55
CA MET A 125 18.98 4.00 2.35
C MET A 125 18.48 2.82 3.17
N ALA A 126 17.16 2.79 3.38
CA ALA A 126 16.42 1.57 3.71
C ALA A 126 15.32 1.33 2.67
N SER A 127 15.05 0.07 2.35
CA SER A 127 14.00 -0.31 1.40
C SER A 127 13.34 -1.63 1.76
N VAL A 128 12.11 -1.79 1.26
CA VAL A 128 11.36 -3.03 1.27
C VAL A 128 10.71 -3.27 -0.10
N THR A 129 10.76 -4.50 -0.56
CA THR A 129 10.03 -4.95 -1.74
C THR A 129 8.91 -5.88 -1.30
N LEU A 130 7.67 -5.51 -1.66
CA LEU A 130 6.50 -6.34 -1.46
C LEU A 130 6.05 -6.95 -2.79
N ARG A 131 5.54 -8.18 -2.75
CA ARG A 131 5.09 -8.92 -3.93
C ARG A 131 3.72 -9.54 -3.68
N TYR A 132 2.83 -9.39 -4.65
CA TYR A 132 1.56 -10.10 -4.73
C TYR A 132 1.41 -10.77 -6.09
N HIS A 133 1.02 -12.05 -6.10
CA HIS A 133 0.70 -12.78 -7.33
C HIS A 133 -0.82 -12.89 -7.45
N TYR A 134 -1.40 -12.06 -8.31
CA TYR A 134 -2.82 -12.11 -8.65
C TYR A 134 -3.07 -13.24 -9.65
N LYS A 135 -3.89 -14.21 -9.24
CA LYS A 135 -4.15 -15.46 -9.98
C LYS A 135 -5.60 -15.51 -10.47
N LYS A 136 -6.02 -14.57 -11.31
CA LYS A 136 -7.36 -14.56 -11.95
C LYS A 136 -8.51 -14.67 -10.92
N GLU A 137 -8.39 -14.01 -9.80
CA GLU A 137 -9.29 -14.15 -8.66
C GLU A 137 -10.70 -13.60 -8.91
N ASP A 138 -10.84 -12.67 -9.85
CA ASP A 138 -12.12 -12.08 -10.27
C ASP A 138 -12.38 -12.35 -11.75
N ALA A 139 -13.59 -12.79 -12.09
CA ALA A 139 -13.99 -13.07 -13.47
C ALA A 139 -13.94 -11.82 -14.36
N GLY A 140 -14.10 -10.62 -13.77
CA GLY A 140 -13.93 -9.35 -14.45
C GLY A 140 -12.48 -9.01 -14.81
N TYR A 141 -11.51 -9.74 -14.25
CA TYR A 141 -10.09 -9.58 -14.59
C TYR A 141 -9.40 -10.94 -14.65
N PRO A 142 -9.63 -11.76 -15.70
CA PRO A 142 -9.10 -13.12 -15.81
C PRO A 142 -7.65 -13.17 -16.29
N PHE A 143 -6.85 -12.18 -15.96
CA PHE A 143 -5.45 -12.08 -16.34
C PHE A 143 -4.56 -12.37 -15.12
N ASP A 144 -3.52 -13.18 -15.32
CA ASP A 144 -2.53 -13.49 -14.29
C ASP A 144 -1.41 -12.44 -14.33
N TYR A 145 -1.03 -11.89 -13.17
CA TYR A 145 0.09 -10.95 -13.09
C TYR A 145 0.72 -10.90 -11.71
N ILE A 146 1.95 -10.42 -11.65
CA ILE A 146 2.66 -10.18 -10.40
C ILE A 146 2.77 -8.66 -10.19
N CYS A 147 2.32 -8.19 -9.04
CA CYS A 147 2.48 -6.81 -8.60
C CYS A 147 3.66 -6.72 -7.63
N TYR A 148 4.62 -5.85 -7.93
CA TYR A 148 5.69 -5.47 -7.02
C TYR A 148 5.48 -4.05 -6.52
N LEU A 149 5.65 -3.84 -5.22
CA LEU A 149 5.69 -2.52 -4.59
C LEU A 149 7.07 -2.31 -3.99
N PHE A 150 7.71 -1.21 -4.38
CA PHE A 150 9.01 -0.81 -3.85
C PHE A 150 8.82 0.43 -2.99
N ALA A 151 9.13 0.33 -1.71
CA ALA A 151 9.19 1.46 -0.81
C ALA A 151 10.63 1.66 -0.34
N PHE A 152 11.08 2.91 -0.31
CA PHE A 152 12.42 3.24 0.17
C PHE A 152 12.46 4.63 0.80
N ILE A 153 13.40 4.82 1.73
CA ILE A 153 13.80 6.10 2.31
C ILE A 153 15.30 6.29 2.06
N VAL A 154 15.68 7.48 1.61
CA VAL A 154 17.07 7.82 1.26
C VAL A 154 17.46 9.15 1.86
N GLN A 155 18.75 9.37 2.02
CA GLN A 155 19.27 10.67 2.44
C GLN A 155 19.14 11.68 1.29
N PHE A 156 18.34 12.74 1.50
CA PHE A 156 18.38 13.90 0.62
C PHE A 156 19.53 14.82 1.03
N ARG A 157 20.36 15.20 0.07
CA ARG A 157 21.31 16.31 0.21
C ARG A 157 20.84 17.41 -0.73
N PHE A 158 20.49 18.56 -0.17
CA PHE A 158 20.40 19.78 -0.98
C PHE A 158 21.82 20.20 -1.32
N ILE A 159 22.12 20.34 -2.62
CA ILE A 159 23.39 20.85 -3.14
C ILE A 159 23.27 22.37 -3.27
#